data_81408166ae9496f7b4c4985e2436260a
#
_entry.id   81408166ae9496f7b4c4985e2436260a
#
_cell.length_a   1.000
_cell.length_b   1.000
_cell.length_c   1.000
_cell.angle_alpha   90.00
_cell.angle_beta   90.00
_cell.angle_gamma   90.00
#
_symmetry.space_group_name_H-M   'P 1'
#
loop_
_entity.id
_entity.type
_entity.pdbx_description
1 polymer ?
#
loop_
_entity_poly.entity_id
_entity_poly.type
_entity_poly.pdbx_seq_one_letter_code
_entity_poly.pdbx_strand_id
1 'polypeptide(L)'
;ALTGTKSLGSTVANTLGVIGKTGLGIMATLTTASAVMIKKTTSMAEEYQAQAADAVKYVGGIMNDDGSIDPAKRATMEDAIFKMTTQVPIKRDEMAQIAASLGQSGKSYEQIFLDNQQTGEKSYLYDTARLAAAWDIDAKSAADYMAKWETAFGKTHNQIIDIADSINYLGGHMATTAAEIASVVNTSGGVGQTAGVDLHTTSALAATMLAMGVNEGKAGTSLNRVFTNITLGNSATDAQVGAWNRLGFDPVQIAKDMQSTWP
;
A
#
# COMPACT_ATOMS: atom_id res chain seq x y z
N ALA A 1 26.07 -0.25 30.23
CA ALA A 1 24.61 -0.15 30.24
C ALA A 1 23.90 -1.50 30.56
N LEU A 2 24.45 -2.30 31.46
CA LEU A 2 23.89 -3.62 31.88
C LEU A 2 23.47 -3.66 33.35
N THR A 3 23.34 -2.49 33.99
CA THR A 3 22.99 -2.39 35.41
C THR A 3 21.47 -2.28 35.70
N GLY A 4 20.66 -1.98 34.67
CA GLY A 4 19.21 -1.78 34.86
C GLY A 4 18.39 -3.09 35.01
N THR A 5 18.80 -4.18 34.40
CA THR A 5 18.06 -5.45 34.42
C THR A 5 18.20 -6.21 35.72
N LYS A 6 19.32 -6.06 36.47
CA LYS A 6 19.49 -6.67 37.76
C LYS A 6 18.65 -6.01 38.88
N SER A 7 18.36 -4.72 38.75
CA SER A 7 17.55 -3.97 39.71
C SER A 7 16.06 -4.32 39.62
N LEU A 8 15.55 -4.54 38.41
CA LEU A 8 14.15 -4.97 38.24
C LEU A 8 13.88 -6.39 38.75
N GLY A 9 14.83 -7.30 38.53
CA GLY A 9 14.72 -8.69 39.04
C GLY A 9 14.74 -8.77 40.57
N SER A 10 15.58 -7.98 41.23
CA SER A 10 15.64 -7.94 42.68
C SER A 10 14.44 -7.25 43.32
N THR A 11 13.88 -6.22 42.68
CA THR A 11 12.67 -5.52 43.16
C THR A 11 11.44 -6.43 43.05
N VAL A 12 11.31 -7.16 41.96
CA VAL A 12 10.23 -8.15 41.79
C VAL A 12 10.35 -9.29 42.80
N ALA A 13 11.55 -9.80 43.02
CA ALA A 13 11.77 -10.89 44.03
C ALA A 13 11.45 -10.43 45.46
N ASN A 14 11.81 -9.21 45.83
CA ASN A 14 11.53 -8.66 47.14
C ASN A 14 10.03 -8.33 47.36
N THR A 15 9.32 -7.92 46.35
CA THR A 15 7.87 -7.68 46.41
C THR A 15 7.07 -9.00 46.52
N LEU A 16 7.59 -10.07 45.92
CA LEU A 16 6.97 -11.41 45.94
C LEU A 16 7.20 -12.15 47.26
N GLY A 17 8.19 -11.78 48.08
CA GLY A 17 8.46 -12.40 49.39
C GLY A 17 7.46 -12.07 50.49
N VAL A 18 6.53 -11.10 50.26
CA VAL A 18 5.56 -10.62 51.25
C VAL A 18 4.17 -11.25 51.06
N ILE A 19 3.91 -11.96 49.96
CA ILE A 19 2.59 -12.54 49.70
C ILE A 19 2.57 -14.00 50.14
N GLY A 20 1.94 -14.22 51.30
CA GLY A 20 1.78 -15.54 51.94
C GLY A 20 1.03 -16.56 51.06
N LYS A 21 0.92 -17.79 51.56
CA LYS A 21 0.49 -19.05 50.90
C LYS A 21 -0.80 -19.04 50.06
N THR A 22 -1.56 -17.96 50.03
CA THR A 22 -2.73 -17.76 49.16
C THR A 22 -2.38 -17.20 47.77
N GLY A 23 -1.10 -16.83 47.53
CA GLY A 23 -0.65 -16.18 46.28
C GLY A 23 -0.14 -17.10 45.16
N LEU A 24 -0.08 -18.42 45.38
CA LEU A 24 0.48 -19.35 44.38
C LEU A 24 -0.27 -19.35 43.03
N GLY A 25 -1.59 -19.16 43.06
CA GLY A 25 -2.40 -19.06 41.85
C GLY A 25 -2.18 -17.74 41.08
N ILE A 26 -1.99 -16.64 41.83
CA ILE A 26 -1.75 -15.29 41.24
C ILE A 26 -0.31 -15.21 40.71
N MET A 27 0.66 -15.86 41.38
CA MET A 27 2.05 -15.91 40.92
C MET A 27 2.20 -16.70 39.60
N ALA A 28 1.48 -17.82 39.46
CA ALA A 28 1.50 -18.59 38.20
C ALA A 28 0.92 -17.80 37.03
N THR A 29 -0.14 -17.01 37.25
CA THR A 29 -0.73 -16.15 36.20
C THR A 29 0.15 -14.95 35.84
N LEU A 30 0.84 -14.34 36.83
CA LEU A 30 1.78 -13.25 36.61
C LEU A 30 3.05 -13.70 35.86
N THR A 31 3.58 -14.88 36.20
CA THR A 31 4.76 -15.45 35.50
C THR A 31 4.42 -15.88 34.06
N THR A 32 3.23 -16.45 33.82
CA THR A 32 2.78 -16.79 32.47
C THR A 32 2.49 -15.54 31.65
N ALA A 33 1.85 -14.51 32.22
CA ALA A 33 1.63 -13.24 31.53
C ALA A 33 2.96 -12.53 31.17
N SER A 34 3.94 -12.54 32.10
CA SER A 34 5.28 -11.98 31.85
C SER A 34 6.03 -12.78 30.77
N ALA A 35 5.98 -14.10 30.80
CA ALA A 35 6.59 -14.96 29.81
C ALA A 35 5.94 -14.78 28.41
N VAL A 36 4.62 -14.64 28.36
CA VAL A 36 3.89 -14.33 27.12
C VAL A 36 4.24 -12.94 26.59
N MET A 37 4.35 -11.93 27.45
CA MET A 37 4.78 -10.58 27.05
C MET A 37 6.22 -10.59 26.52
N ILE A 38 7.14 -11.25 27.22
CA ILE A 38 8.54 -11.35 26.77
C ILE A 38 8.60 -12.06 25.41
N LYS A 39 7.91 -13.18 25.25
CA LYS A 39 7.86 -13.91 23.97
C LYS A 39 7.27 -13.07 22.85
N LYS A 40 6.21 -12.32 23.11
CA LYS A 40 5.57 -11.44 22.12
C LYS A 40 6.48 -10.27 21.72
N THR A 41 7.15 -9.63 22.68
CA THR A 41 8.10 -8.53 22.38
C THR A 41 9.33 -9.03 21.63
N THR A 42 9.81 -10.23 21.91
CA THR A 42 10.93 -10.84 21.19
C THR A 42 10.54 -11.17 19.76
N SER A 43 9.37 -11.79 19.52
CA SER A 43 8.90 -12.08 18.16
C SER A 43 8.67 -10.82 17.32
N MET A 44 8.10 -9.77 17.92
CA MET A 44 7.94 -8.48 17.24
C MET A 44 9.29 -7.83 16.86
N ALA A 45 10.30 -7.98 17.73
CA ALA A 45 11.64 -7.49 17.43
C ALA A 45 12.32 -8.31 16.33
N GLU A 46 12.13 -9.62 16.31
CA GLU A 46 12.63 -10.52 15.27
C GLU A 46 11.97 -10.23 13.91
N GLU A 47 10.63 -10.07 13.89
CA GLU A 47 9.87 -9.70 12.69
C GLU A 47 10.37 -8.36 12.11
N TYR A 48 10.52 -7.35 12.95
CA TYR A 48 11.06 -6.06 12.51
C TYR A 48 12.48 -6.19 11.97
N GLN A 49 13.36 -6.92 12.65
CA GLN A 49 14.75 -7.10 12.20
C GLN A 49 14.81 -7.80 10.83
N ALA A 50 13.97 -8.79 10.60
CA ALA A 50 13.89 -9.48 9.31
C ALA A 50 13.46 -8.52 8.19
N GLN A 51 12.39 -7.75 8.40
CA GLN A 51 11.89 -6.78 7.41
C GLN A 51 12.87 -5.62 7.19
N ALA A 52 13.53 -5.15 8.25
CA ALA A 52 14.56 -4.12 8.15
C ALA A 52 15.80 -4.62 7.39
N ALA A 53 16.17 -5.88 7.54
CA ALA A 53 17.25 -6.50 6.76
C ALA A 53 16.88 -6.59 5.26
N ASP A 54 15.62 -6.91 4.95
CA ASP A 54 15.14 -6.89 3.57
C ASP A 54 15.13 -5.45 2.99
N ALA A 55 14.73 -4.45 3.77
CA ALA A 55 14.82 -3.05 3.35
C ALA A 55 16.28 -2.65 3.05
N VAL A 56 17.23 -3.01 3.90
CA VAL A 56 18.68 -2.77 3.65
C VAL A 56 19.16 -3.46 2.38
N LYS A 57 18.68 -4.67 2.10
CA LYS A 57 19.06 -5.46 0.92
C LYS A 57 18.52 -4.88 -0.39
N TYR A 58 17.28 -4.42 -0.39
CA TYR A 58 16.58 -4.06 -1.62
C TYR A 58 16.59 -2.57 -1.91
N VAL A 59 16.76 -1.71 -0.91
CA VAL A 59 16.86 -0.27 -1.14
C VAL A 59 18.28 0.09 -1.57
N GLY A 60 18.43 0.49 -2.82
CA GLY A 60 19.74 0.88 -3.37
C GLY A 60 20.37 2.04 -2.58
N GLY A 61 21.68 1.91 -2.33
CA GLY A 61 22.49 2.94 -1.69
C GLY A 61 22.58 2.86 -0.16
N ILE A 62 21.89 1.94 0.51
CA ILE A 62 22.14 1.64 1.94
C ILE A 62 23.38 0.74 2.09
N MET A 63 23.58 -0.18 1.16
CA MET A 63 24.81 -0.97 1.09
C MET A 63 25.85 -0.25 0.21
N ASN A 64 27.08 -0.22 0.66
CA ASN A 64 28.23 0.24 -0.10
C ASN A 64 28.67 -0.82 -1.12
N ASP A 65 29.53 -0.44 -2.07
CA ASP A 65 30.03 -1.35 -3.12
C ASP A 65 30.85 -2.51 -2.56
N ASP A 66 31.44 -2.37 -1.37
CA ASP A 66 32.19 -3.42 -0.65
C ASP A 66 31.28 -4.38 0.14
N GLY A 67 29.96 -4.20 0.08
CA GLY A 67 28.98 -5.00 0.81
C GLY A 67 28.78 -4.59 2.27
N SER A 68 29.46 -3.56 2.76
CA SER A 68 29.22 -2.99 4.09
C SER A 68 27.95 -2.13 4.09
N ILE A 69 27.30 -2.01 5.25
CA ILE A 69 26.12 -1.16 5.42
C ILE A 69 26.59 0.24 5.81
N ASP A 70 26.10 1.28 5.11
CA ASP A 70 26.28 2.67 5.52
C ASP A 70 25.53 2.94 6.83
N PRO A 71 26.24 3.20 7.95
CA PRO A 71 25.60 3.35 9.24
C PRO A 71 24.72 4.60 9.34
N ALA A 72 25.06 5.67 8.61
CA ALA A 72 24.29 6.91 8.62
C ALA A 72 22.96 6.74 7.87
N LYS A 73 22.97 6.11 6.71
CA LYS A 73 21.77 5.81 5.94
C LYS A 73 20.87 4.81 6.66
N ARG A 74 21.46 3.79 7.28
CA ARG A 74 20.70 2.86 8.11
C ARG A 74 20.01 3.58 9.29
N ALA A 75 20.71 4.45 9.99
CA ALA A 75 20.13 5.22 11.09
C ALA A 75 18.98 6.12 10.61
N THR A 76 19.14 6.78 9.45
CA THR A 76 18.08 7.60 8.85
C THR A 76 16.86 6.77 8.45
N MET A 77 17.07 5.58 7.88
CA MET A 77 15.99 4.63 7.59
C MET A 77 15.22 4.24 8.86
N GLU A 78 15.93 3.85 9.92
CA GLU A 78 15.32 3.44 11.20
C GLU A 78 14.56 4.60 11.86
N ASP A 79 15.09 5.82 11.79
CA ASP A 79 14.43 7.04 12.28
C ASP A 79 13.19 7.39 11.47
N ALA A 80 13.25 7.31 10.14
CA ALA A 80 12.10 7.52 9.25
C ALA A 80 10.98 6.51 9.55
N ILE A 81 11.32 5.21 9.63
CA ILE A 81 10.37 4.16 9.99
C ILE A 81 9.74 4.45 11.36
N PHE A 82 10.55 4.79 12.36
CA PHE A 82 10.02 5.10 13.69
C PHE A 82 9.10 6.32 13.70
N LYS A 83 9.49 7.41 13.05
CA LYS A 83 8.66 8.62 12.94
C LYS A 83 7.31 8.32 12.27
N MET A 84 7.31 7.50 11.21
CA MET A 84 6.07 7.16 10.51
C MET A 84 5.10 6.39 11.41
N THR A 85 5.55 5.49 12.27
CA THR A 85 4.66 4.78 13.22
C THR A 85 3.98 5.70 14.24
N THR A 86 4.46 6.92 14.42
CA THR A 86 3.80 7.92 15.26
C THR A 86 2.76 8.75 14.52
N GLN A 87 2.79 8.74 13.19
CA GLN A 87 1.91 9.55 12.32
C GLN A 87 0.83 8.71 11.65
N VAL A 88 1.12 7.46 11.36
CA VAL A 88 0.22 6.53 10.67
C VAL A 88 0.05 5.26 11.53
N PRO A 89 -1.16 4.72 11.69
CA PRO A 89 -1.42 3.57 12.55
C PRO A 89 -1.00 2.24 11.88
N ILE A 90 0.27 2.15 11.51
CA ILE A 90 0.89 0.97 10.89
C ILE A 90 2.04 0.50 11.78
N LYS A 91 2.24 -0.81 11.88
CA LYS A 91 3.31 -1.40 12.68
C LYS A 91 4.67 -1.14 12.07
N ARG A 92 5.71 -1.21 12.93
CA ARG A 92 7.08 -0.92 12.53
C ARG A 92 7.64 -1.94 11.52
N ASP A 93 7.29 -3.20 11.66
CA ASP A 93 7.63 -4.27 10.72
C ASP A 93 6.95 -4.08 9.36
N GLU A 94 5.68 -3.69 9.36
CA GLU A 94 4.94 -3.35 8.13
C GLU A 94 5.54 -2.12 7.41
N MET A 95 5.99 -1.10 8.16
CA MET A 95 6.73 0.04 7.58
C MET A 95 8.03 -0.39 6.91
N ALA A 96 8.79 -1.29 7.55
CA ALA A 96 10.01 -1.84 6.97
C ALA A 96 9.70 -2.69 5.73
N GLN A 97 8.58 -3.42 5.72
CA GLN A 97 8.10 -4.17 4.56
C GLN A 97 7.73 -3.25 3.39
N ILE A 98 7.07 -2.11 3.65
CA ILE A 98 6.81 -1.09 2.61
C ILE A 98 8.14 -0.63 1.99
N ALA A 99 9.11 -0.27 2.83
CA ALA A 99 10.41 0.18 2.34
C ALA A 99 11.13 -0.88 1.49
N ALA A 100 11.12 -2.14 1.93
CA ALA A 100 11.68 -3.26 1.17
C ALA A 100 10.98 -3.46 -0.19
N SER A 101 9.66 -3.42 -0.21
CA SER A 101 8.86 -3.58 -1.44
C SER A 101 9.07 -2.44 -2.43
N LEU A 102 9.15 -1.20 -1.95
CA LEU A 102 9.48 -0.03 -2.77
C LEU A 102 10.90 -0.13 -3.34
N GLY A 103 11.88 -0.57 -2.52
CA GLY A 103 13.24 -0.82 -2.99
C GLY A 103 13.30 -1.91 -4.07
N GLN A 104 12.56 -3.02 -3.92
CA GLN A 104 12.42 -4.05 -4.96
C GLN A 104 11.84 -3.53 -6.27
N SER A 105 10.99 -2.51 -6.21
CA SER A 105 10.44 -1.85 -7.39
C SER A 105 11.36 -0.80 -8.00
N GLY A 106 12.58 -0.65 -7.47
CA GLY A 106 13.59 0.25 -8.01
C GLY A 106 13.52 1.69 -7.53
N LYS A 107 12.76 1.97 -6.47
CA LYS A 107 12.77 3.31 -5.84
C LYS A 107 14.09 3.53 -5.11
N SER A 108 14.66 4.73 -5.25
CA SER A 108 15.91 5.08 -4.58
C SER A 108 15.72 5.33 -3.08
N TYR A 109 16.81 5.27 -2.34
CA TYR A 109 16.83 5.59 -0.92
C TYR A 109 16.20 6.96 -0.62
N GLU A 110 16.56 7.97 -1.40
CA GLU A 110 16.08 9.34 -1.24
C GLU A 110 14.57 9.41 -1.46
N GLN A 111 14.07 8.76 -2.51
CA GLN A 111 12.64 8.72 -2.79
C GLN A 111 11.85 8.03 -1.66
N ILE A 112 12.40 6.94 -1.11
CA ILE A 112 11.69 6.16 -0.10
C ILE A 112 11.65 6.87 1.25
N PHE A 113 12.75 7.48 1.70
CA PHE A 113 12.87 7.94 3.08
C PHE A 113 12.86 9.46 3.26
N LEU A 114 13.09 10.23 2.20
CA LEU A 114 13.23 11.68 2.29
C LEU A 114 12.12 12.40 1.54
N ASP A 115 11.57 13.44 2.17
CA ASP A 115 10.68 14.37 1.48
C ASP A 115 11.48 15.18 0.44
N ASN A 116 10.92 15.39 -0.74
CA ASN A 116 11.54 16.22 -1.76
C ASN A 116 11.39 17.70 -1.38
N GLN A 117 12.47 18.31 -0.95
CA GLN A 117 12.49 19.71 -0.51
C GLN A 117 12.23 20.72 -1.64
N GLN A 118 12.43 20.33 -2.90
CA GLN A 118 12.25 21.20 -4.07
C GLN A 118 10.80 21.21 -4.56
N THR A 119 10.15 20.04 -4.57
CA THR A 119 8.77 19.87 -5.06
C THR A 119 7.74 19.85 -3.95
N GLY A 120 8.17 19.65 -2.69
CA GLY A 120 7.29 19.48 -1.54
C GLY A 120 6.63 18.10 -1.48
N GLU A 121 7.00 17.19 -2.37
CA GLU A 121 6.50 15.81 -2.37
C GLU A 121 6.95 15.07 -1.11
N LYS A 122 6.04 14.32 -0.54
CA LYS A 122 6.34 13.46 0.60
C LYS A 122 7.13 12.23 0.16
N SER A 123 7.80 11.59 1.11
CA SER A 123 8.49 10.34 0.85
C SER A 123 7.51 9.22 0.45
N TYR A 124 7.96 8.31 -0.40
CA TYR A 124 7.15 7.14 -0.78
C TYR A 124 6.74 6.30 0.42
N LEU A 125 7.58 6.20 1.44
CA LEU A 125 7.26 5.50 2.68
C LEU A 125 6.03 6.13 3.37
N TYR A 126 6.01 7.47 3.46
CA TYR A 126 4.90 8.19 4.09
C TYR A 126 3.58 7.98 3.33
N ASP A 127 3.59 8.23 2.03
CA ASP A 127 2.37 8.16 1.22
C ASP A 127 1.86 6.72 1.07
N THR A 128 2.76 5.73 0.91
CA THR A 128 2.38 4.32 0.86
C THR A 128 1.80 3.84 2.19
N ALA A 129 2.37 4.28 3.31
CA ALA A 129 1.84 3.95 4.64
C ALA A 129 0.44 4.54 4.84
N ARG A 130 0.22 5.80 4.45
CA ARG A 130 -1.10 6.43 4.49
C ARG A 130 -2.12 5.69 3.62
N LEU A 131 -1.70 5.28 2.41
CA LEU A 131 -2.54 4.51 1.50
C LEU A 131 -2.94 3.16 2.12
N ALA A 132 -1.98 2.42 2.69
CA ALA A 132 -2.25 1.16 3.39
C ALA A 132 -3.29 1.34 4.50
N ALA A 133 -3.11 2.35 5.35
CA ALA A 133 -4.03 2.67 6.44
C ALA A 133 -5.40 3.15 5.95
N ALA A 134 -5.44 4.00 4.91
CA ALA A 134 -6.68 4.57 4.39
C ALA A 134 -7.55 3.54 3.67
N TRP A 135 -6.95 2.59 2.99
CA TRP A 135 -7.66 1.56 2.23
C TRP A 135 -7.86 0.26 3.01
N ASP A 136 -7.32 0.17 4.24
CA ASP A 136 -7.32 -1.05 5.08
C ASP A 136 -6.74 -2.27 4.34
N ILE A 137 -5.59 -2.07 3.70
CA ILE A 137 -4.84 -3.11 2.98
C ILE A 137 -3.48 -3.36 3.61
N ASP A 138 -2.92 -4.53 3.34
CA ASP A 138 -1.58 -4.87 3.83
C ASP A 138 -0.47 -4.00 3.20
N ALA A 139 0.63 -3.88 3.92
CA ALA A 139 1.79 -3.06 3.57
C ALA A 139 2.36 -3.39 2.18
N LYS A 140 2.42 -4.69 1.84
CA LYS A 140 2.94 -5.14 0.56
C LYS A 140 2.04 -4.75 -0.59
N SER A 141 0.73 -4.94 -0.45
CA SER A 141 -0.27 -4.54 -1.45
C SER A 141 -0.23 -3.04 -1.71
N ALA A 142 -0.12 -2.22 -0.67
CA ALA A 142 0.02 -0.77 -0.82
C ALA A 142 1.27 -0.37 -1.61
N ALA A 143 2.43 -0.97 -1.27
CA ALA A 143 3.67 -0.72 -2.00
C ALA A 143 3.60 -1.21 -3.45
N ASP A 144 2.97 -2.35 -3.70
CA ASP A 144 2.73 -2.88 -5.04
C ASP A 144 1.85 -1.94 -5.89
N TYR A 145 0.78 -1.36 -5.32
CA TYR A 145 -0.03 -0.38 -6.03
C TYR A 145 0.78 0.86 -6.38
N MET A 146 1.47 1.46 -5.41
CA MET A 146 2.29 2.65 -5.64
C MET A 146 3.31 2.45 -6.75
N ALA A 147 4.07 1.35 -6.70
CA ALA A 147 5.14 1.08 -7.65
C ALA A 147 4.62 0.72 -9.05
N LYS A 148 3.60 -0.13 -9.12
CA LYS A 148 3.07 -0.63 -10.40
C LYS A 148 2.26 0.43 -11.13
N TRP A 149 1.46 1.21 -10.41
CA TRP A 149 0.57 2.19 -11.04
C TRP A 149 1.33 3.34 -11.69
N GLU A 150 2.43 3.79 -11.12
CA GLU A 150 3.28 4.78 -11.79
C GLU A 150 3.76 4.29 -13.16
N THR A 151 4.27 3.06 -13.19
CA THR A 151 4.77 2.46 -14.45
C THR A 151 3.63 2.08 -15.40
N ALA A 152 2.59 1.41 -14.88
CA ALA A 152 1.50 0.90 -15.72
C ALA A 152 0.64 2.01 -16.31
N PHE A 153 0.50 3.10 -15.58
CA PHE A 153 -0.36 4.22 -15.97
C PHE A 153 0.44 5.44 -16.49
N GLY A 154 1.78 5.39 -16.45
CA GLY A 154 2.63 6.49 -16.89
C GLY A 154 2.39 7.78 -16.09
N LYS A 155 2.10 7.65 -14.79
CA LYS A 155 1.76 8.76 -13.90
C LYS A 155 2.90 9.07 -12.95
N THR A 156 2.99 10.34 -12.54
CA THR A 156 3.92 10.76 -11.48
C THR A 156 3.41 10.32 -10.11
N HIS A 157 4.29 10.33 -9.11
CA HIS A 157 3.94 10.03 -7.73
C HIS A 157 2.72 10.82 -7.24
N ASN A 158 2.74 12.15 -7.39
CA ASN A 158 1.63 13.01 -6.98
C ASN A 158 0.31 12.70 -7.70
N GLN A 159 0.37 12.34 -8.99
CA GLN A 159 -0.82 11.93 -9.73
C GLN A 159 -1.40 10.61 -9.22
N ILE A 160 -0.55 9.67 -8.79
CA ILE A 160 -1.02 8.43 -8.16
C ILE A 160 -1.66 8.71 -6.80
N ILE A 161 -1.10 9.63 -6.01
CA ILE A 161 -1.70 10.03 -4.74
C ILE A 161 -3.06 10.70 -4.94
N ASP A 162 -3.21 11.56 -5.94
CA ASP A 162 -4.50 12.19 -6.28
C ASP A 162 -5.57 11.15 -6.66
N ILE A 163 -5.19 10.14 -7.46
CA ILE A 163 -6.06 9.01 -7.79
C ILE A 163 -6.40 8.19 -6.52
N ALA A 164 -5.41 7.95 -5.66
CA ALA A 164 -5.60 7.21 -4.42
C ALA A 164 -6.55 7.94 -3.45
N ASP A 165 -6.45 9.26 -3.33
CA ASP A 165 -7.36 10.08 -2.54
C ASP A 165 -8.79 10.04 -3.11
N SER A 166 -8.94 10.07 -4.45
CA SER A 166 -10.23 9.92 -5.12
C SER A 166 -10.87 8.56 -4.85
N ILE A 167 -10.09 7.48 -4.91
CA ILE A 167 -10.55 6.12 -4.58
C ILE A 167 -10.96 6.02 -3.12
N ASN A 168 -10.18 6.59 -2.21
CA ASN A 168 -10.51 6.63 -0.79
C ASN A 168 -11.82 7.39 -0.53
N TYR A 169 -12.02 8.52 -1.19
CA TYR A 169 -13.26 9.28 -1.12
C TYR A 169 -14.46 8.45 -1.57
N LEU A 170 -14.35 7.80 -2.74
CA LEU A 170 -15.43 6.94 -3.28
C LEU A 170 -15.75 5.78 -2.34
N GLY A 171 -14.73 5.09 -1.80
CA GLY A 171 -14.90 4.00 -0.84
C GLY A 171 -15.57 4.43 0.47
N GLY A 172 -15.36 5.68 0.89
CA GLY A 172 -16.01 6.25 2.08
C GLY A 172 -17.45 6.76 1.84
N HIS A 173 -17.89 6.93 0.59
CA HIS A 173 -19.18 7.53 0.24
C HIS A 173 -20.12 6.62 -0.57
N MET A 174 -19.66 5.44 -0.97
CA MET A 174 -20.43 4.47 -1.72
C MET A 174 -20.49 3.12 -1.00
N ALA A 175 -21.39 2.24 -1.37
CA ALA A 175 -21.51 0.89 -0.79
C ALA A 175 -20.44 -0.06 -1.34
N THR A 176 -19.18 0.30 -1.16
CA THR A 176 -17.97 -0.45 -1.55
C THR A 176 -16.78 0.04 -0.72
N THR A 177 -15.64 -0.62 -0.81
CA THR A 177 -14.40 -0.21 -0.13
C THR A 177 -13.38 0.37 -1.11
N ALA A 178 -12.45 1.19 -0.61
CA ALA A 178 -11.35 1.69 -1.42
C ALA A 178 -10.47 0.55 -1.98
N ALA A 179 -10.26 -0.50 -1.20
CA ALA A 179 -9.54 -1.70 -1.62
C ALA A 179 -10.19 -2.39 -2.83
N GLU A 180 -11.51 -2.59 -2.79
CA GLU A 180 -12.27 -3.19 -3.91
C GLU A 180 -12.18 -2.33 -5.17
N ILE A 181 -12.35 -1.00 -5.04
CA ILE A 181 -12.21 -0.07 -6.16
C ILE A 181 -10.80 -0.15 -6.76
N ALA A 182 -9.77 -0.11 -5.91
CA ALA A 182 -8.37 -0.21 -6.33
C ALA A 182 -8.07 -1.51 -7.08
N SER A 183 -8.63 -2.64 -6.63
CA SER A 183 -8.53 -3.94 -7.30
C SER A 183 -9.10 -3.90 -8.72
N VAL A 184 -10.26 -3.29 -8.91
CA VAL A 184 -10.88 -3.11 -10.23
C VAL A 184 -10.06 -2.18 -11.11
N VAL A 185 -9.58 -1.04 -10.57
CA VAL A 185 -8.72 -0.09 -11.28
C VAL A 185 -7.39 -0.74 -11.70
N ASN A 186 -6.80 -1.54 -10.82
CA ASN A 186 -5.58 -2.29 -11.15
C ASN A 186 -5.78 -3.24 -12.33
N THR A 187 -6.99 -3.80 -12.48
CA THR A 187 -7.33 -4.72 -13.57
C THR A 187 -7.69 -3.99 -14.86
N SER A 188 -8.38 -2.86 -14.78
CA SER A 188 -9.00 -2.21 -15.95
C SER A 188 -8.42 -0.84 -16.32
N GLY A 189 -7.65 -0.22 -15.42
CA GLY A 189 -7.16 1.14 -15.61
C GLY A 189 -6.27 1.32 -16.83
N GLY A 190 -5.36 0.36 -17.10
CA GLY A 190 -4.49 0.42 -18.27
C GLY A 190 -5.25 0.31 -19.59
N VAL A 191 -6.25 -0.58 -19.65
CA VAL A 191 -7.12 -0.71 -20.83
C VAL A 191 -7.98 0.55 -20.99
N GLY A 192 -8.49 1.09 -19.88
CA GLY A 192 -9.24 2.35 -19.88
C GLY A 192 -8.43 3.51 -20.44
N GLN A 193 -7.19 3.69 -19.97
CA GLN A 193 -6.31 4.73 -20.49
C GLN A 193 -6.03 4.57 -22.00
N THR A 194 -5.75 3.35 -22.46
CA THR A 194 -5.59 3.07 -23.90
C THR A 194 -6.85 3.41 -24.69
N ALA A 195 -8.01 3.33 -24.07
CA ALA A 195 -9.29 3.70 -24.65
C ALA A 195 -9.63 5.20 -24.48
N GLY A 196 -8.72 6.03 -23.93
CA GLY A 196 -8.98 7.45 -23.67
C GLY A 196 -9.82 7.72 -22.41
N VAL A 197 -9.98 6.73 -21.52
CA VAL A 197 -10.71 6.89 -20.24
C VAL A 197 -9.69 7.09 -19.12
N ASP A 198 -9.76 8.22 -18.44
CA ASP A 198 -8.85 8.53 -17.35
C ASP A 198 -9.12 7.64 -16.11
N LEU A 199 -8.15 7.63 -15.17
CA LEU A 199 -8.23 6.77 -13.99
C LEU A 199 -9.30 7.22 -12.97
N HIS A 200 -9.62 8.51 -12.89
CA HIS A 200 -10.68 8.99 -12.02
C HIS A 200 -12.05 8.50 -12.52
N THR A 201 -12.28 8.60 -13.84
CA THR A 201 -13.48 8.05 -14.49
C THR A 201 -13.55 6.53 -14.33
N THR A 202 -12.43 5.82 -14.52
CA THR A 202 -12.35 4.37 -14.30
C THR A 202 -12.68 4.02 -12.85
N SER A 203 -12.19 4.78 -11.87
CA SER A 203 -12.48 4.59 -10.44
C SER A 203 -13.95 4.81 -10.12
N ALA A 204 -14.57 5.85 -10.70
CA ALA A 204 -15.99 6.13 -10.51
C ALA A 204 -16.88 5.02 -11.11
N LEU A 205 -16.55 4.52 -12.29
CA LEU A 205 -17.25 3.39 -12.91
C LEU A 205 -17.09 2.11 -12.07
N ALA A 206 -15.87 1.82 -11.60
CA ALA A 206 -15.60 0.70 -10.71
C ALA A 206 -16.43 0.78 -9.42
N ALA A 207 -16.40 1.92 -8.74
CA ALA A 207 -17.17 2.17 -7.52
C ALA A 207 -18.68 2.00 -7.74
N THR A 208 -19.20 2.49 -8.86
CA THR A 208 -20.61 2.35 -9.22
C THR A 208 -21.01 0.89 -9.40
N MET A 209 -20.22 0.11 -10.14
CA MET A 209 -20.50 -1.31 -10.37
C MET A 209 -20.45 -2.11 -9.07
N LEU A 210 -19.44 -1.85 -8.23
CA LEU A 210 -19.28 -2.51 -6.93
C LEU A 210 -20.45 -2.16 -5.99
N ALA A 211 -20.84 -0.91 -5.91
CA ALA A 211 -21.98 -0.45 -5.10
C ALA A 211 -23.30 -1.07 -5.56
N MET A 212 -23.42 -1.45 -6.83
CA MET A 212 -24.56 -2.20 -7.37
C MET A 212 -24.48 -3.71 -7.08
N GLY A 213 -23.47 -4.18 -6.36
CA GLY A 213 -23.31 -5.59 -5.97
C GLY A 213 -22.58 -6.45 -7.02
N VAL A 214 -21.93 -5.85 -8.02
CA VAL A 214 -21.06 -6.59 -8.94
C VAL A 214 -19.75 -6.88 -8.22
N ASN A 215 -19.27 -8.14 -8.22
CA ASN A 215 -18.00 -8.45 -7.59
C ASN A 215 -16.81 -7.92 -8.42
N GLU A 216 -15.66 -7.70 -7.77
CA GLU A 216 -14.44 -7.11 -8.32
C GLU A 216 -14.00 -7.73 -9.66
N GLY A 217 -13.89 -9.06 -9.71
CA GLY A 217 -13.43 -9.76 -10.92
C GLY A 217 -14.36 -9.57 -12.12
N LYS A 218 -15.68 -9.56 -11.88
CA LYS A 218 -16.68 -9.28 -12.93
C LYS A 218 -16.67 -7.81 -13.32
N ALA A 219 -16.55 -6.89 -12.38
CA ALA A 219 -16.47 -5.46 -12.64
C ALA A 219 -15.26 -5.14 -13.53
N GLY A 220 -14.06 -5.58 -13.14
CA GLY A 220 -12.84 -5.38 -13.93
C GLY A 220 -12.92 -5.98 -15.34
N THR A 221 -13.40 -7.22 -15.46
CA THR A 221 -13.57 -7.87 -16.76
C THR A 221 -14.60 -7.15 -17.64
N SER A 222 -15.69 -6.66 -17.06
CA SER A 222 -16.73 -5.94 -17.79
C SER A 222 -16.24 -4.58 -18.28
N LEU A 223 -15.52 -3.83 -17.43
CA LEU A 223 -14.90 -2.57 -17.84
C LEU A 223 -13.88 -2.79 -18.96
N ASN A 224 -13.02 -3.80 -18.85
CA ASN A 224 -12.08 -4.13 -19.94
C ASN A 224 -12.78 -4.38 -21.26
N ARG A 225 -13.89 -5.12 -21.24
CA ARG A 225 -14.69 -5.36 -22.45
C ARG A 225 -15.29 -4.08 -23.01
N VAL A 226 -15.85 -3.22 -22.15
CA VAL A 226 -16.39 -1.92 -22.57
C VAL A 226 -15.30 -1.06 -23.19
N PHE A 227 -14.17 -0.89 -22.51
CA PHE A 227 -13.05 -0.08 -22.97
C PHE A 227 -12.47 -0.60 -24.29
N THR A 228 -12.28 -1.92 -24.41
CA THR A 228 -11.86 -2.53 -25.67
C THR A 228 -12.87 -2.31 -26.79
N ASN A 229 -14.17 -2.47 -26.53
CA ASN A 229 -15.20 -2.32 -27.55
C ASN A 229 -15.36 -0.88 -28.05
N ILE A 230 -15.12 0.12 -27.19
CA ILE A 230 -15.13 1.54 -27.56
C ILE A 230 -14.03 1.85 -28.61
N THR A 231 -12.91 1.15 -28.57
CA THR A 231 -11.76 1.42 -29.45
C THR A 231 -11.75 0.62 -30.74
N LEU A 232 -12.68 -0.31 -30.93
CA LEU A 232 -12.68 -1.19 -32.13
C LEU A 232 -12.88 -0.44 -33.46
N GLY A 233 -13.68 0.63 -33.48
CA GLY A 233 -13.93 1.40 -34.68
C GLY A 233 -14.32 0.50 -35.88
N ASN A 234 -13.54 0.55 -36.96
CA ASN A 234 -13.72 -0.27 -38.16
C ASN A 234 -13.51 -1.79 -37.94
N SER A 235 -12.89 -2.18 -36.82
CA SER A 235 -12.67 -3.59 -36.48
C SER A 235 -13.85 -4.20 -35.71
N ALA A 236 -14.90 -3.43 -35.46
CA ALA A 236 -16.12 -3.93 -34.82
C ALA A 236 -16.87 -4.91 -35.73
N THR A 237 -17.39 -5.99 -35.15
CA THR A 237 -18.25 -6.93 -35.86
C THR A 237 -19.60 -6.32 -36.19
N ASP A 238 -20.31 -6.88 -37.20
CA ASP A 238 -21.66 -6.40 -37.57
C ASP A 238 -22.62 -6.35 -36.39
N ALA A 239 -22.53 -7.32 -35.48
CA ALA A 239 -23.34 -7.35 -34.25
C ALA A 239 -23.00 -6.19 -33.30
N GLN A 240 -21.74 -5.83 -33.17
CA GLN A 240 -21.27 -4.69 -32.37
C GLN A 240 -21.68 -3.35 -33.01
N VAL A 241 -21.48 -3.23 -34.32
CA VAL A 241 -21.94 -2.06 -35.10
C VAL A 241 -23.45 -1.89 -34.94
N GLY A 242 -24.23 -2.97 -35.07
CA GLY A 242 -25.69 -2.95 -34.87
C GLY A 242 -26.09 -2.57 -33.44
N ALA A 243 -25.28 -2.94 -32.41
CA ALA A 243 -25.51 -2.53 -31.04
C ALA A 243 -25.24 -1.01 -30.85
N TRP A 244 -24.14 -0.49 -31.38
CA TRP A 244 -23.80 0.93 -31.32
C TRP A 244 -24.84 1.79 -32.03
N ASN A 245 -25.26 1.38 -33.24
CA ASN A 245 -26.30 2.08 -34.00
C ASN A 245 -27.64 2.16 -33.27
N ARG A 246 -28.03 1.09 -32.53
CA ARG A 246 -29.23 1.12 -31.68
C ARG A 246 -29.15 2.12 -30.52
N LEU A 247 -27.94 2.40 -30.05
CA LEU A 247 -27.67 3.41 -29.03
C LEU A 247 -27.52 4.82 -29.61
N GLY A 248 -27.59 4.96 -30.95
CA GLY A 248 -27.44 6.25 -31.62
C GLY A 248 -25.99 6.69 -31.85
N PHE A 249 -25.05 5.76 -31.77
CA PHE A 249 -23.62 6.06 -31.92
C PHE A 249 -23.02 5.39 -33.15
N ASP A 250 -22.11 6.09 -33.80
CA ASP A 250 -21.21 5.54 -34.83
C ASP A 250 -19.95 4.98 -34.16
N PRO A 251 -19.66 3.67 -34.24
CA PRO A 251 -18.50 3.07 -33.59
C PRO A 251 -17.17 3.62 -34.10
N VAL A 252 -17.11 4.04 -35.38
CA VAL A 252 -15.88 4.62 -35.96
C VAL A 252 -15.63 6.01 -35.40
N GLN A 253 -16.70 6.81 -35.28
CA GLN A 253 -16.60 8.16 -34.72
C GLN A 253 -16.24 8.11 -33.25
N ILE A 254 -16.89 7.25 -32.45
CA ILE A 254 -16.54 7.05 -31.03
C ILE A 254 -15.07 6.66 -30.87
N ALA A 255 -14.57 5.69 -31.65
CA ALA A 255 -13.19 5.28 -31.55
C ALA A 255 -12.21 6.43 -31.85
N LYS A 256 -12.53 7.30 -32.82
CA LYS A 256 -11.74 8.50 -33.12
C LYS A 256 -11.80 9.53 -31.98
N ASP A 257 -12.99 9.80 -31.46
CA ASP A 257 -13.19 10.78 -30.40
C ASP A 257 -12.44 10.36 -29.13
N MET A 258 -12.51 9.08 -28.75
CA MET A 258 -11.77 8.52 -27.62
C MET A 258 -10.24 8.60 -27.82
N GLN A 259 -9.74 8.35 -29.04
CA GLN A 259 -8.32 8.48 -29.35
C GLN A 259 -7.84 9.93 -29.42
N SER A 260 -8.70 10.88 -29.78
CA SER A 260 -8.37 12.30 -29.86
C SER A 260 -8.31 13.00 -28.51
N THR A 261 -8.91 12.43 -27.48
CA THR A 261 -8.84 12.91 -26.08
C THR A 261 -7.58 12.45 -25.34
N TRP A 262 -6.78 11.59 -25.97
CA TRP A 262 -5.49 11.19 -25.42
C TRP A 262 -4.45 12.29 -25.64
N PRO A 263 -3.77 12.79 -24.56
CA PRO A 263 -2.68 13.75 -24.69
C PRO A 263 -1.42 13.12 -25.31
#